data_23f1e3af133f674427ae0c3c8edb0e5d
#
_entry.id   23f1e3af133f674427ae0c3c8edb0e5d
#
_cell.length_a   1.000
_cell.length_b   1.000
_cell.length_c   1.000
_cell.angle_alpha   90.00
_cell.angle_beta   90.00
_cell.angle_gamma   90.00
#
_symmetry.space_group_name_H-M   'P 1'
#
loop_
_entity.id
_entity.type
_entity.pdbx_description
1 polymer ?
#
loop_
_entity_poly.entity_id
_entity_poly.type
_entity_poly.pdbx_seq_one_letter_code
_entity_poly.pdbx_strand_id
1 'polypeptide(L)'
;CVDALAHLIESYLNTNANAYNRIYSAEGLRIWGSAKEYLLSSGIKIPDEGYETFMHASVVAGMAIAHTGTSIPHGLSYPVTYELGIPHGKAVGFFLPGFLRFYNNQKRVAEVLELLGFENRAEFIAYLDKLLGKPQIPEELWEEDVQKLLQNPAKLKNYPFEMTEEILKKYLNK
;
A
#
# COMPACT_ATOMS: atom_id res chain seq x y z
N CYS A 1 -4.87 -10.08 1.45
CA CYS A 1 -4.66 -9.24 2.64
C CYS A 1 -3.84 -7.98 2.33
N VAL A 2 -2.64 -8.08 1.74
CA VAL A 2 -1.78 -6.90 1.48
C VAL A 2 -2.37 -5.96 0.43
N ASP A 3 -3.06 -6.47 -0.57
CA ASP A 3 -3.78 -5.65 -1.55
C ASP A 3 -4.84 -4.77 -0.87
N ALA A 4 -5.64 -5.34 0.03
CA ALA A 4 -6.59 -4.58 0.83
C ALA A 4 -5.91 -3.50 1.70
N LEU A 5 -4.75 -3.81 2.29
CA LEU A 5 -3.93 -2.82 3.01
C LEU A 5 -3.54 -1.65 2.11
N ALA A 6 -3.07 -1.95 0.90
CA ALA A 6 -2.70 -0.92 -0.06
C ALA A 6 -3.91 -0.04 -0.44
N HIS A 7 -5.06 -0.65 -0.72
CA HIS A 7 -6.30 0.07 -0.99
C HIS A 7 -6.66 1.05 0.14
N LEU A 8 -6.57 0.61 1.38
CA LEU A 8 -6.89 1.43 2.55
C LEU A 8 -5.91 2.60 2.71
N ILE A 9 -4.60 2.34 2.59
CA ILE A 9 -3.56 3.37 2.70
C ILE A 9 -3.71 4.40 1.56
N GLU A 10 -3.82 3.92 0.32
CA GLU A 10 -3.95 4.80 -0.84
C GLU A 10 -5.23 5.62 -0.77
N SER A 11 -6.36 5.02 -0.37
CA SER A 11 -7.61 5.75 -0.19
C SER A 11 -7.51 6.82 0.90
N TYR A 12 -6.92 6.52 2.06
CA TYR A 12 -6.76 7.46 3.17
C TYR A 12 -5.93 8.69 2.79
N LEU A 13 -4.90 8.47 1.96
CA LEU A 13 -3.92 9.48 1.53
C LEU A 13 -4.24 10.09 0.16
N ASN A 14 -5.36 9.73 -0.46
CA ASN A 14 -5.75 10.15 -1.81
C ASN A 14 -6.08 11.65 -1.91
N THR A 15 -5.88 12.21 -3.08
CA THR A 15 -6.33 13.58 -3.41
C THR A 15 -7.84 13.77 -3.20
N ASN A 16 -8.64 12.74 -3.54
CA ASN A 16 -10.10 12.75 -3.41
C ASN A 16 -10.58 12.40 -1.99
N ALA A 17 -9.66 12.15 -1.05
CA ALA A 17 -10.00 11.81 0.31
C ALA A 17 -10.58 13.01 1.07
N ASN A 18 -11.73 12.83 1.68
CA ASN A 18 -12.42 13.81 2.53
C ASN A 18 -12.80 13.18 3.89
N ALA A 19 -13.42 13.96 4.77
CA ALA A 19 -13.77 13.49 6.11
C ALA A 19 -14.69 12.26 6.10
N TYR A 20 -15.60 12.17 5.13
CA TYR A 20 -16.58 11.10 5.06
C TYR A 20 -16.00 9.79 4.53
N ASN A 21 -15.27 9.83 3.41
CA ASN A 21 -14.70 8.61 2.85
C ASN A 21 -13.50 8.08 3.66
N ARG A 22 -12.81 8.94 4.43
CA ARG A 22 -11.79 8.51 5.40
C ARG A 22 -12.35 7.69 6.55
N ILE A 23 -13.68 7.74 6.83
CA ILE A 23 -14.29 6.86 7.82
C ILE A 23 -14.08 5.39 7.42
N TYR A 24 -14.30 5.05 6.15
CA TYR A 24 -14.08 3.69 5.65
C TYR A 24 -12.61 3.28 5.70
N SER A 25 -11.72 4.10 5.15
CA SER A 25 -10.31 3.74 5.13
C SER A 25 -9.69 3.71 6.53
N ALA A 26 -10.07 4.60 7.44
CA ALA A 26 -9.60 4.56 8.83
C ALA A 26 -10.06 3.31 9.58
N GLU A 27 -11.34 2.96 9.45
CA GLU A 27 -11.87 1.75 10.09
C GLU A 27 -11.25 0.49 9.49
N GLY A 28 -11.14 0.42 8.16
CA GLY A 28 -10.47 -0.70 7.50
C GLY A 28 -9.00 -0.87 7.94
N LEU A 29 -8.26 0.23 8.15
CA LEU A 29 -6.89 0.18 8.67
C LEU A 29 -6.84 -0.40 10.09
N ARG A 30 -7.77 -0.01 10.99
CA ARG A 30 -7.87 -0.60 12.34
C ARG A 30 -8.18 -2.09 12.31
N ILE A 31 -9.17 -2.49 11.51
CA ILE A 31 -9.55 -3.89 11.33
C ILE A 31 -8.36 -4.69 10.80
N TRP A 32 -7.69 -4.21 9.76
CA TRP A 32 -6.53 -4.90 9.20
C TRP A 32 -5.39 -4.99 10.23
N GLY A 33 -5.10 -3.89 10.93
CA GLY A 33 -4.06 -3.80 11.95
C GLY A 33 -4.27 -4.76 13.11
N SER A 34 -5.51 -5.01 13.52
CA SER A 34 -5.83 -5.94 14.62
C SER A 34 -5.46 -7.39 14.32
N ALA A 35 -5.40 -7.77 13.03
CA ALA A 35 -5.09 -9.13 12.60
C ALA A 35 -3.68 -9.29 12.00
N LYS A 36 -2.87 -8.22 11.92
CA LYS A 36 -1.59 -8.22 11.20
C LYS A 36 -0.62 -9.33 11.64
N GLU A 37 -0.61 -9.67 12.93
CA GLU A 37 0.30 -10.68 13.47
C GLU A 37 0.03 -12.09 12.92
N TYR A 38 -1.20 -12.40 12.52
CA TYR A 38 -1.53 -13.68 11.89
C TYR A 38 -0.75 -13.91 10.60
N LEU A 39 -0.42 -12.84 9.86
CA LEU A 39 0.32 -12.95 8.59
C LEU A 39 1.81 -13.28 8.77
N LEU A 40 2.37 -13.03 9.96
CA LEU A 40 3.76 -13.34 10.28
C LEU A 40 3.95 -14.73 10.89
N SER A 41 2.87 -15.44 11.20
CA SER A 41 2.88 -16.76 11.81
C SER A 41 3.23 -17.83 10.79
N SER A 42 4.51 -17.96 10.43
CA SER A 42 4.99 -18.91 9.43
C SER A 42 4.68 -20.35 9.84
N GLY A 43 4.01 -21.12 8.97
CA GLY A 43 3.69 -22.53 9.20
C GLY A 43 2.48 -22.78 10.11
N ILE A 44 1.87 -21.76 10.66
CA ILE A 44 0.63 -21.86 11.45
C ILE A 44 -0.53 -21.41 10.55
N LYS A 45 -1.57 -22.23 10.47
CA LYS A 45 -2.80 -21.86 9.76
C LYS A 45 -3.41 -20.64 10.46
N ILE A 46 -3.72 -19.61 9.68
CA ILE A 46 -4.50 -18.44 10.16
C ILE A 46 -5.83 -18.99 10.70
N PRO A 47 -6.25 -18.64 11.94
CA PRO A 47 -7.53 -19.07 12.48
C PRO A 47 -8.69 -18.45 11.71
N ASP A 48 -9.87 -19.07 11.81
CA ASP A 48 -11.06 -18.62 11.07
C ASP A 48 -11.42 -17.16 11.40
N GLU A 49 -11.26 -16.74 12.65
CA GLU A 49 -11.41 -15.34 13.08
C GLU A 49 -10.46 -14.38 12.34
N GLY A 50 -9.23 -14.80 12.08
CA GLY A 50 -8.25 -14.01 11.32
C GLY A 50 -8.67 -13.87 9.85
N TYR A 51 -9.17 -14.94 9.23
CA TYR A 51 -9.72 -14.86 7.88
C TYR A 51 -10.95 -13.96 7.80
N GLU A 52 -11.86 -14.06 8.77
CA GLU A 52 -13.04 -13.19 8.87
C GLU A 52 -12.63 -11.73 8.99
N THR A 53 -11.67 -11.42 9.87
CA THR A 53 -11.15 -10.07 10.07
C THR A 53 -10.55 -9.50 8.78
N PHE A 54 -9.73 -10.27 8.06
CA PHE A 54 -9.19 -9.82 6.77
C PHE A 54 -10.24 -9.70 5.68
N MET A 55 -11.29 -10.52 5.70
CA MET A 55 -12.42 -10.38 4.79
C MET A 55 -13.15 -9.06 5.04
N HIS A 56 -13.44 -8.73 6.30
CA HIS A 56 -14.06 -7.45 6.67
C HIS A 56 -13.18 -6.27 6.23
N ALA A 57 -11.88 -6.31 6.51
CA ALA A 57 -10.95 -5.29 6.04
C ALA A 57 -10.97 -5.13 4.52
N SER A 58 -11.05 -6.24 3.78
CA SER A 58 -11.11 -6.24 2.32
C SER A 58 -12.40 -5.62 1.77
N VAL A 59 -13.54 -5.92 2.39
CA VAL A 59 -14.84 -5.30 2.02
C VAL A 59 -14.79 -3.80 2.22
N VAL A 60 -14.33 -3.36 3.40
CA VAL A 60 -14.20 -1.93 3.72
C VAL A 60 -13.19 -1.24 2.81
N ALA A 61 -12.09 -1.93 2.45
CA ALA A 61 -11.12 -1.42 1.47
C ALA A 61 -11.76 -1.19 0.10
N GLY A 62 -12.61 -2.12 -0.36
CA GLY A 62 -13.38 -1.95 -1.60
C GLY A 62 -14.29 -0.74 -1.56
N MET A 63 -15.01 -0.53 -0.44
CA MET A 63 -15.83 0.67 -0.22
C MET A 63 -14.99 1.95 -0.26
N ALA A 64 -13.83 1.96 0.38
CA ALA A 64 -12.95 3.12 0.41
C ALA A 64 -12.45 3.52 -0.98
N ILE A 65 -11.91 2.56 -1.77
CA ILE A 65 -11.39 2.85 -3.11
C ILE A 65 -12.48 3.13 -4.14
N ALA A 66 -13.72 2.69 -3.93
CA ALA A 66 -14.85 3.06 -4.80
C ALA A 66 -15.05 4.58 -4.85
N HIS A 67 -14.68 5.29 -3.79
CA HIS A 67 -14.79 6.75 -3.71
C HIS A 67 -13.55 7.49 -4.20
N THR A 68 -12.37 6.89 -4.09
CA THR A 68 -11.09 7.59 -4.30
C THR A 68 -10.30 7.08 -5.49
N GLY A 69 -10.46 5.81 -5.83
CA GLY A 69 -9.55 5.11 -6.72
C GLY A 69 -8.21 4.78 -6.04
N THR A 70 -7.36 4.07 -6.77
CA THR A 70 -5.98 3.75 -6.36
C THR A 70 -4.98 4.76 -6.95
N SER A 71 -3.74 4.74 -6.47
CA SER A 71 -2.71 5.73 -6.79
C SER A 71 -1.40 5.07 -7.27
N ILE A 72 -0.28 5.58 -6.82
CA ILE A 72 1.08 5.22 -7.26
C ILE A 72 1.46 3.76 -6.96
N PRO A 73 1.27 3.20 -5.75
CA PRO A 73 1.62 1.81 -5.48
C PRO A 73 0.97 0.82 -6.45
N HIS A 74 -0.32 1.00 -6.72
CA HIS A 74 -1.01 0.17 -7.71
C HIS A 74 -0.50 0.42 -9.13
N GLY A 75 -0.20 1.67 -9.49
CA GLY A 75 0.36 1.99 -10.80
C GLY A 75 1.65 1.24 -11.08
N LEU A 76 2.56 1.22 -10.10
CA LEU A 76 3.84 0.53 -10.17
C LEU A 76 3.73 -1.00 -10.07
N SER A 77 2.68 -1.52 -9.45
CA SER A 77 2.54 -2.97 -9.23
C SER A 77 2.14 -3.76 -10.47
N TYR A 78 1.48 -3.14 -11.44
CA TYR A 78 0.94 -3.87 -12.60
C TYR A 78 2.02 -4.49 -13.49
N PRO A 79 3.08 -3.75 -13.93
CA PRO A 79 4.18 -4.36 -14.67
C PRO A 79 4.89 -5.45 -13.86
N VAL A 80 5.14 -5.21 -12.58
CA VAL A 80 5.77 -6.20 -11.68
C VAL A 80 4.94 -7.48 -11.58
N THR A 81 3.63 -7.37 -11.50
CA THR A 81 2.73 -8.53 -11.50
C THR A 81 2.76 -9.25 -12.84
N TYR A 82 2.68 -8.52 -13.94
CA TYR A 82 2.55 -9.10 -15.27
C TYR A 82 3.86 -9.70 -15.77
N GLU A 83 4.96 -8.97 -15.69
CA GLU A 83 6.26 -9.39 -16.26
C GLU A 83 6.99 -10.41 -15.37
N LEU A 84 6.85 -10.29 -14.04
CA LEU A 84 7.57 -11.14 -13.09
C LEU A 84 6.71 -12.25 -12.48
N GLY A 85 5.41 -12.31 -12.81
CA GLY A 85 4.48 -13.28 -12.23
C GLY A 85 4.33 -13.18 -10.71
N ILE A 86 4.69 -12.04 -10.11
CA ILE A 86 4.57 -11.83 -8.68
C ILE A 86 3.09 -11.62 -8.33
N PRO A 87 2.53 -12.32 -7.33
CA PRO A 87 1.16 -12.12 -6.91
C PRO A 87 0.86 -10.64 -6.62
N HIS A 88 -0.26 -10.10 -7.14
CA HIS A 88 -0.58 -8.68 -7.15
C HIS A 88 -0.46 -8.02 -5.76
N GLY A 89 -1.07 -8.62 -4.72
CA GLY A 89 -0.98 -8.08 -3.36
C GLY A 89 0.46 -8.00 -2.83
N LYS A 90 1.35 -8.92 -3.26
CA LYS A 90 2.78 -8.85 -2.93
C LYS A 90 3.46 -7.72 -3.71
N ALA A 91 3.18 -7.61 -5.01
CA ALA A 91 3.75 -6.57 -5.87
C ALA A 91 3.39 -5.16 -5.38
N VAL A 92 2.13 -4.90 -5.08
CA VAL A 92 1.71 -3.58 -4.57
C VAL A 92 2.32 -3.27 -3.19
N GLY A 93 2.47 -4.29 -2.33
CA GLY A 93 3.08 -4.15 -1.01
C GLY A 93 4.52 -3.67 -1.04
N PHE A 94 5.29 -4.00 -2.09
CA PHE A 94 6.68 -3.54 -2.23
C PHE A 94 6.80 -2.02 -2.35
N PHE A 95 5.78 -1.34 -2.82
CA PHE A 95 5.80 0.11 -3.05
C PHE A 95 5.23 0.93 -1.89
N LEU A 96 4.58 0.30 -0.90
CA LEU A 96 4.03 1.00 0.26
C LEU A 96 5.09 1.72 1.11
N PRO A 97 6.28 1.15 1.37
CA PRO A 97 7.36 1.85 2.06
C PRO A 97 7.76 3.17 1.39
N GLY A 98 7.99 3.15 0.08
CA GLY A 98 8.31 4.33 -0.72
C GLY A 98 7.16 5.33 -0.72
N PHE A 99 5.92 4.87 -0.88
CA PHE A 99 4.74 5.70 -0.86
C PHE A 99 4.61 6.50 0.43
N LEU A 100 4.76 5.87 1.60
CA LEU A 100 4.71 6.55 2.90
C LEU A 100 5.94 7.44 3.15
N ARG A 101 7.10 7.05 2.62
CA ARG A 101 8.35 7.81 2.77
C ARG A 101 8.28 9.17 2.09
N PHE A 102 7.76 9.21 0.87
CA PHE A 102 7.72 10.41 0.03
C PHE A 102 6.41 11.17 0.10
N TYR A 103 5.47 10.72 0.92
CA TYR A 103 4.23 11.45 1.16
C TYR A 103 4.49 12.69 2.03
N ASN A 104 4.33 13.90 1.47
CA ASN A 104 4.78 15.14 2.13
C ASN A 104 4.04 15.44 3.45
N ASN A 105 2.78 15.04 3.58
CA ASN A 105 2.04 15.24 4.82
C ASN A 105 2.35 14.14 5.84
N GLN A 106 3.46 14.27 6.56
CA GLN A 106 3.93 13.29 7.53
C GLN A 106 2.97 13.10 8.72
N LYS A 107 2.13 14.07 9.03
CA LYS A 107 1.08 13.90 10.05
C LYS A 107 0.06 12.86 9.60
N ARG A 108 -0.35 12.90 8.32
CA ARG A 108 -1.24 11.87 7.75
C ARG A 108 -0.62 10.49 7.70
N VAL A 109 0.69 10.42 7.46
CA VAL A 109 1.42 9.15 7.52
C VAL A 109 1.41 8.59 8.95
N ALA A 110 1.66 9.44 9.94
CA ALA A 110 1.60 9.03 11.35
C ALA A 110 0.20 8.52 11.75
N GLU A 111 -0.87 9.19 11.31
CA GLU A 111 -2.26 8.73 11.51
C GLU A 111 -2.50 7.34 10.91
N VAL A 112 -1.99 7.06 9.70
CA VAL A 112 -2.08 5.73 9.07
C VAL A 112 -1.35 4.66 9.89
N LEU A 113 -0.13 4.96 10.36
CA LEU A 113 0.67 4.03 11.16
C LEU A 113 -0.01 3.74 12.51
N GLU A 114 -0.53 4.76 13.18
CA GLU A 114 -1.29 4.63 14.43
C GLU A 114 -2.53 3.74 14.23
N LEU A 115 -3.32 3.96 13.17
CA LEU A 115 -4.49 3.16 12.85
C LEU A 115 -4.14 1.67 12.60
N LEU A 116 -2.97 1.41 12.03
CA LEU A 116 -2.45 0.06 11.82
C LEU A 116 -1.80 -0.55 13.07
N GLY A 117 -1.59 0.23 14.13
CA GLY A 117 -0.91 -0.19 15.34
C GLY A 117 0.59 -0.37 15.16
N PHE A 118 1.24 0.48 14.37
CA PHE A 118 2.70 0.61 14.28
C PHE A 118 3.18 1.88 14.98
N GLU A 119 4.26 1.77 15.72
CA GLU A 119 4.84 2.93 16.42
C GLU A 119 5.44 3.95 15.46
N ASN A 120 6.02 3.46 14.35
CA ASN A 120 6.69 4.31 13.38
C ASN A 120 6.83 3.61 12.02
N ARG A 121 7.31 4.38 11.04
CA ARG A 121 7.52 3.90 9.67
C ARG A 121 8.57 2.78 9.57
N ALA A 122 9.61 2.80 10.41
CA ALA A 122 10.64 1.77 10.36
C ALA A 122 10.09 0.40 10.79
N GLU A 123 9.22 0.37 11.79
CA GLU A 123 8.52 -0.84 12.21
C GLU A 123 7.61 -1.38 11.09
N PHE A 124 6.84 -0.52 10.45
CA PHE A 124 6.00 -0.89 9.30
C PHE A 124 6.82 -1.48 8.15
N ILE A 125 7.98 -0.87 7.81
CA ILE A 125 8.88 -1.37 6.78
C ILE A 125 9.43 -2.75 7.17
N ALA A 126 9.91 -2.90 8.40
CA ALA A 126 10.43 -4.18 8.89
C ALA A 126 9.37 -5.28 8.87
N TYR A 127 8.13 -4.94 9.21
CA TYR A 127 6.98 -5.83 9.10
C TYR A 127 6.75 -6.30 7.65
N LEU A 128 6.69 -5.37 6.69
CA LEU A 128 6.50 -5.72 5.28
C LEU A 128 7.68 -6.53 4.72
N ASP A 129 8.92 -6.22 5.11
CA ASP A 129 10.10 -6.98 4.71
C ASP A 129 10.04 -8.43 5.20
N LYS A 130 9.59 -8.64 6.43
CA LYS A 130 9.40 -9.98 6.98
C LYS A 130 8.29 -10.74 6.26
N LEU A 131 7.19 -10.06 5.92
CA LEU A 131 6.03 -10.67 5.28
C LEU A 131 6.25 -10.96 3.80
N LEU A 132 6.82 -10.04 3.06
CA LEU A 132 6.89 -10.08 1.60
C LEU A 132 8.28 -10.49 1.06
N GLY A 133 9.31 -10.34 1.87
CA GLY A 133 10.70 -10.35 1.43
C GLY A 133 11.05 -9.06 0.67
N LYS A 134 12.28 -9.01 0.16
CA LYS A 134 12.75 -7.86 -0.62
C LYS A 134 12.35 -8.01 -2.09
N PRO A 135 11.94 -6.92 -2.76
CA PRO A 135 11.65 -6.97 -4.18
C PRO A 135 12.91 -7.31 -4.98
N GLN A 136 12.76 -8.18 -5.97
CA GLN A 136 13.78 -8.54 -6.94
C GLN A 136 13.27 -8.06 -8.31
N ILE A 137 13.34 -6.75 -8.55
CA ILE A 137 12.88 -6.11 -9.78
C ILE A 137 14.11 -5.76 -10.60
N PRO A 138 14.25 -6.26 -11.86
CA PRO A 138 15.33 -5.88 -12.75
C PRO A 138 15.36 -4.37 -13.00
N GLU A 139 16.54 -3.78 -13.08
CA GLU A 139 16.70 -2.33 -13.22
C GLU A 139 16.03 -1.80 -14.49
N GLU A 140 16.17 -2.51 -15.60
CA GLU A 140 15.55 -2.15 -16.89
C GLU A 140 14.01 -2.10 -16.77
N LEU A 141 13.40 -3.11 -16.13
CA LEU A 141 11.96 -3.13 -15.89
C LEU A 141 11.53 -1.98 -14.96
N TRP A 142 12.35 -1.70 -13.94
CA TRP A 142 12.05 -0.62 -13.01
C TRP A 142 12.08 0.75 -13.68
N GLU A 143 13.08 1.03 -14.52
CA GLU A 143 13.16 2.27 -15.28
C GLU A 143 11.97 2.43 -16.24
N GLU A 144 11.60 1.38 -16.95
CA GLU A 144 10.42 1.37 -17.84
C GLU A 144 9.12 1.62 -17.07
N ASP A 145 8.96 0.99 -15.91
CA ASP A 145 7.77 1.13 -15.06
C ASP A 145 7.62 2.56 -14.52
N VAL A 146 8.72 3.18 -14.09
CA VAL A 146 8.75 4.59 -13.70
C VAL A 146 8.29 5.49 -14.84
N GLN A 147 8.77 5.27 -16.07
CA GLN A 147 8.38 6.07 -17.23
C GLN A 147 6.89 5.85 -17.58
N LYS A 148 6.40 4.62 -17.55
CA LYS A 148 4.98 4.30 -17.77
C LYS A 148 4.09 4.99 -16.75
N LEU A 149 4.49 4.98 -15.47
CA LEU A 149 3.72 5.65 -14.42
C LEU A 149 3.67 7.18 -14.62
N LEU A 150 4.80 7.81 -14.96
CA LEU A 150 4.85 9.26 -15.22
C LEU A 150 3.94 9.70 -16.38
N GLN A 151 3.66 8.78 -17.30
CA GLN A 151 2.72 9.01 -18.41
C GLN A 151 1.27 8.62 -18.06
N ASN A 152 1.00 8.20 -16.82
CA ASN A 152 -0.32 7.75 -16.38
C ASN A 152 -1.03 8.79 -15.49
N PRO A 153 -1.73 9.77 -16.08
CA PRO A 153 -2.40 10.83 -15.32
C PRO A 153 -3.52 10.28 -14.41
N ALA A 154 -4.09 9.12 -14.74
CA ALA A 154 -5.15 8.51 -13.94
C ALA A 154 -4.66 8.04 -12.57
N LYS A 155 -3.39 7.66 -12.44
CA LYS A 155 -2.77 7.29 -11.16
C LYS A 155 -2.16 8.49 -10.45
N LEU A 156 -1.49 9.36 -11.18
CA LEU A 156 -0.83 10.54 -10.62
C LEU A 156 -1.82 11.55 -10.02
N LYS A 157 -2.99 11.79 -10.65
CA LYS A 157 -4.01 12.71 -10.13
C LYS A 157 -4.54 12.33 -8.74
N ASN A 158 -4.44 11.07 -8.38
CA ASN A 158 -4.88 10.54 -7.09
C ASN A 158 -3.83 10.71 -5.98
N TYR A 159 -2.63 11.17 -6.33
CA TYR A 159 -1.57 11.54 -5.40
C TYR A 159 -1.55 13.07 -5.24
N PRO A 160 -1.66 13.61 -4.00
CA PRO A 160 -1.92 15.04 -3.81
C PRO A 160 -0.69 15.94 -3.96
N PHE A 161 0.47 15.38 -4.29
CA PHE A 161 1.73 16.11 -4.42
C PHE A 161 2.36 15.85 -5.80
N GLU A 162 3.30 16.69 -6.19
CA GLU A 162 4.08 16.46 -7.39
C GLU A 162 4.92 15.19 -7.25
N MET A 163 4.90 14.37 -8.30
CA MET A 163 5.69 13.15 -8.39
C MET A 163 6.68 13.28 -9.52
N THR A 164 7.98 13.17 -9.20
CA THR A 164 9.06 13.26 -10.17
C THR A 164 9.72 11.90 -10.39
N GLU A 165 10.41 11.75 -11.51
CA GLU A 165 11.21 10.56 -11.82
C GLU A 165 12.26 10.29 -10.72
N GLU A 166 12.92 11.33 -10.22
CA GLU A 166 13.90 11.22 -9.15
C GLU A 166 13.32 10.63 -7.86
N ILE A 167 12.11 11.04 -7.50
CA ILE A 167 11.40 10.51 -6.34
C ILE A 167 11.04 9.05 -6.58
N LEU A 168 10.46 8.71 -7.73
CA LEU A 168 10.04 7.35 -8.05
C LEU A 168 11.23 6.38 -8.06
N LYS A 169 12.36 6.75 -8.65
CA LYS A 169 13.57 5.92 -8.65
C LYS A 169 14.06 5.55 -7.26
N LYS A 170 13.70 6.34 -6.25
CA LYS A 170 14.06 6.08 -4.83
C LYS A 170 13.01 5.26 -4.07
N TYR A 171 11.87 4.87 -4.70
CA TYR A 171 10.80 4.15 -4.00
C TYR A 171 11.23 2.79 -3.46
N LEU A 172 12.08 2.09 -4.20
CA LEU A 172 12.62 0.79 -3.79
C LEU A 172 13.86 0.91 -2.90
N ASN A 173 14.47 2.09 -2.80
CA ASN A 173 15.62 2.34 -1.94
C ASN A 173 15.12 2.58 -0.51
N LYS A 174 15.70 1.85 0.43
CA LYS A 174 15.37 1.92 1.86
C LYS A 174 16.18 2.97 2.59
#